data_a778a5c18d3325ef263ad0222d466fd1
#
_entry.id   a778a5c18d3325ef263ad0222d466fd1
#
_cell.length_a   1.000
_cell.length_b   1.000
_cell.length_c   1.000
_cell.angle_alpha   90.00
_cell.angle_beta   90.00
_cell.angle_gamma   90.00
#
_symmetry.space_group_name_H-M   'P 1'
#
loop_
_entity.id
_entity.type
_entity.pdbx_description
1 polymer ?
#
loop_
_entity_poly.entity_id
_entity_poly.type
_entity_poly.pdbx_seq_one_letter_code
_entity_poly.pdbx_strand_id
1 'polypeptide(L)'
;MKSCAAKKTLYNYVDAQLFDIRNIDLPRKVKYRPRYKQPEFKVDRGCRIGRNYSDFQKFLESNPESTVIQIINLLDKVLGSKDFSSLFPVILTDNGSEFSNPKAIEKRDAIPCNRTNVFYCDPSAPYQKGACEVNHELIRRILPKGSSFDDLTQKDIFLMMDHINSYKRKKLNNRSPYETFSFYYGEDILKKLGCKPVAAENIILKPKLLKK
;
A
#
# COMPACT_ATOMS: atom_id res chain seq x y z
N MET A 1 49.51 -25.87 -1.34
CA MET A 1 48.24 -25.21 -0.87
C MET A 1 47.15 -25.50 -1.87
N LYS A 2 46.13 -26.29 -1.52
CA LYS A 2 44.97 -26.51 -2.39
C LYS A 2 44.08 -25.26 -2.32
N SER A 3 43.92 -24.51 -3.42
CA SER A 3 43.02 -23.38 -3.46
C SER A 3 41.59 -23.90 -3.33
N CYS A 4 40.91 -23.52 -2.28
CA CYS A 4 39.52 -23.87 -2.08
C CYS A 4 38.66 -22.99 -3.02
N ALA A 5 37.90 -23.61 -3.91
CA ALA A 5 37.02 -22.86 -4.82
C ALA A 5 35.94 -22.12 -4.03
N ALA A 6 35.67 -20.87 -4.43
CA ALA A 6 34.60 -20.07 -3.82
C ALA A 6 33.24 -20.75 -4.00
N LYS A 7 32.31 -20.58 -3.02
CA LYS A 7 30.96 -21.17 -3.08
C LYS A 7 30.24 -20.89 -4.42
N LYS A 8 30.36 -19.69 -4.97
CA LYS A 8 29.79 -19.32 -6.25
C LYS A 8 30.36 -20.12 -7.42
N THR A 9 31.65 -20.43 -7.39
CA THR A 9 32.34 -21.25 -8.39
C THR A 9 31.84 -22.70 -8.38
N LEU A 10 31.58 -23.27 -7.21
CA LEU A 10 30.99 -24.62 -7.08
C LEU A 10 29.59 -24.69 -7.68
N TYR A 11 28.74 -23.69 -7.42
CA TYR A 11 27.40 -23.63 -8.04
C TYR A 11 27.48 -23.49 -9.58
N ASN A 12 28.42 -22.71 -10.09
CA ASN A 12 28.64 -22.59 -11.55
C ASN A 12 29.10 -23.91 -12.18
N TYR A 13 29.91 -24.71 -11.48
CA TYR A 13 30.32 -26.03 -11.94
C TYR A 13 29.19 -27.04 -11.94
N VAL A 14 28.28 -26.98 -10.96
CA VAL A 14 27.06 -27.80 -10.97
C VAL A 14 26.14 -27.38 -12.11
N ASP A 15 26.02 -26.07 -12.41
CA ASP A 15 25.23 -25.56 -13.55
C ASP A 15 25.81 -26.00 -14.90
N ALA A 16 27.13 -26.04 -14.99
CA ALA A 16 27.87 -26.52 -16.19
C ALA A 16 27.92 -28.05 -16.30
N GLN A 17 27.25 -28.76 -15.40
CA GLN A 17 27.22 -30.24 -15.36
C GLN A 17 28.61 -30.90 -15.28
N LEU A 18 29.56 -30.22 -14.62
CA LEU A 18 30.92 -30.74 -14.39
C LEU A 18 31.00 -31.75 -13.21
N PHE A 19 29.89 -31.94 -12.51
CA PHE A 19 29.72 -32.91 -11.45
C PHE A 19 28.48 -33.76 -11.68
N ASP A 20 28.45 -34.98 -11.11
CA ASP A 20 27.28 -35.86 -11.15
C ASP A 20 26.07 -35.30 -10.38
N ILE A 21 26.31 -34.31 -9.53
CA ILE A 21 25.29 -33.62 -8.73
C ILE A 21 24.58 -32.60 -9.59
N ARG A 22 23.27 -32.65 -9.60
CA ARG A 22 22.39 -31.70 -10.33
C ARG A 22 21.86 -30.61 -9.42
N ASN A 23 21.46 -29.49 -9.99
CA ASN A 23 20.88 -28.36 -9.26
C ASN A 23 19.66 -28.73 -8.39
N ILE A 24 18.91 -29.76 -8.78
CA ILE A 24 17.75 -30.26 -8.02
C ILE A 24 18.14 -30.93 -6.71
N ASP A 25 19.38 -31.43 -6.62
CA ASP A 25 19.92 -32.12 -5.45
C ASP A 25 20.48 -31.15 -4.40
N LEU A 26 20.54 -29.85 -4.73
CA LEU A 26 21.07 -28.81 -3.85
C LEU A 26 19.97 -28.20 -2.96
N PRO A 27 20.13 -28.16 -1.63
CA PRO A 27 19.05 -27.80 -0.69
C PRO A 27 18.57 -26.36 -0.77
N ARG A 28 19.18 -25.47 -1.57
CA ARG A 28 18.86 -24.04 -1.62
C ARG A 28 18.78 -23.40 -3.01
N LYS A 29 18.87 -24.16 -4.08
CA LYS A 29 18.79 -23.56 -5.41
C LYS A 29 17.34 -23.49 -5.88
N VAL A 30 16.72 -22.31 -5.73
CA VAL A 30 15.41 -22.01 -6.31
C VAL A 30 15.61 -21.74 -7.80
N LYS A 31 15.05 -22.55 -8.68
CA LYS A 31 14.92 -22.23 -10.09
C LYS A 31 13.85 -21.15 -10.23
N TYR A 32 14.27 -19.90 -10.45
CA TYR A 32 13.35 -18.87 -10.92
C TYR A 32 12.91 -19.25 -12.33
N ARG A 33 11.63 -19.59 -12.52
CA ARG A 33 11.04 -19.63 -13.86
C ARG A 33 11.12 -18.21 -14.40
N PRO A 34 11.84 -17.96 -15.52
CA PRO A 34 11.79 -16.64 -16.14
C PRO A 34 10.34 -16.34 -16.48
N ARG A 35 9.82 -15.21 -15.99
CA ARG A 35 8.51 -14.72 -16.39
C ARG A 35 8.64 -14.16 -17.80
N TYR A 36 8.36 -15.00 -18.81
CA TYR A 36 8.38 -14.59 -20.22
C TYR A 36 7.24 -13.64 -20.60
N LYS A 37 6.22 -13.52 -19.76
CA LYS A 37 5.15 -12.55 -19.98
C LYS A 37 5.46 -11.29 -19.16
N GLN A 38 5.59 -10.17 -19.86
CA GLN A 38 5.49 -8.88 -19.19
C GLN A 38 4.14 -8.80 -18.47
N PRO A 39 4.07 -8.22 -17.26
CA PRO A 39 2.80 -8.04 -16.59
C PRO A 39 1.86 -7.26 -17.51
N GLU A 40 0.77 -7.90 -17.94
CA GLU A 40 -0.28 -7.23 -18.70
C GLU A 40 -0.90 -6.15 -17.82
N PHE A 41 -1.05 -4.96 -18.38
CA PHE A 41 -1.81 -3.92 -17.71
C PHE A 41 -3.27 -4.38 -17.58
N LYS A 42 -3.75 -4.53 -16.36
CA LYS A 42 -5.16 -4.86 -16.09
C LYS A 42 -6.10 -3.69 -16.39
N VAL A 43 -5.55 -2.48 -16.44
CA VAL A 43 -6.27 -1.24 -16.74
C VAL A 43 -6.00 -0.88 -18.20
N ASP A 44 -7.05 -0.52 -18.94
CA ASP A 44 -6.95 -0.12 -20.33
C ASP A 44 -5.98 1.06 -20.50
N ARG A 45 -5.19 1.01 -21.60
CA ARG A 45 -4.23 2.07 -21.91
C ARG A 45 -4.87 3.43 -22.12
N GLY A 46 -6.08 3.45 -22.69
CA GLY A 46 -6.82 4.69 -22.97
C GLY A 46 -7.17 5.46 -21.69
N CYS A 47 -7.56 4.79 -20.62
CA CYS A 47 -7.91 5.47 -19.37
C CYS A 47 -6.68 5.95 -18.57
N ARG A 48 -5.46 5.55 -18.97
CA ARG A 48 -4.19 5.97 -18.34
C ARG A 48 -3.54 7.19 -18.99
N ILE A 49 -4.04 7.64 -20.13
CA ILE A 49 -3.49 8.83 -20.82
C ILE A 49 -3.66 10.05 -19.89
N GLY A 50 -2.56 10.76 -19.64
CA GLY A 50 -2.54 11.89 -18.70
C GLY A 50 -2.67 11.52 -17.22
N ARG A 51 -2.49 10.23 -16.85
CA ARG A 51 -2.65 9.70 -15.48
C ARG A 51 -1.50 8.78 -15.08
N ASN A 52 -0.36 8.88 -15.73
CA ASN A 52 0.83 8.12 -15.40
C ASN A 52 1.51 8.70 -14.14
N TYR A 53 2.48 7.99 -13.60
CA TYR A 53 3.22 8.46 -12.42
C TYR A 53 3.96 9.78 -12.67
N SER A 54 4.47 10.01 -13.89
CA SER A 54 5.07 11.30 -14.28
C SER A 54 4.05 12.46 -14.29
N ASP A 55 2.81 12.20 -14.69
CA ASP A 55 1.73 13.19 -14.65
C ASP A 55 1.31 13.50 -13.21
N PHE A 56 1.31 12.48 -12.35
CA PHE A 56 1.13 12.62 -10.92
C PHE A 56 2.21 13.51 -10.26
N GLN A 57 3.48 13.31 -10.60
CA GLN A 57 4.56 14.15 -10.07
C GLN A 57 4.39 15.63 -10.47
N LYS A 58 4.07 15.91 -11.73
CA LYS A 58 3.76 17.27 -12.20
C LYS A 58 2.56 17.88 -11.48
N PHE A 59 1.53 17.08 -11.21
CA PHE A 59 0.38 17.53 -10.43
C PHE A 59 0.78 17.92 -9.00
N LEU A 60 1.62 17.13 -8.33
CA LEU A 60 2.12 17.44 -6.97
C LEU A 60 2.98 18.71 -6.94
N GLU A 61 3.84 18.92 -7.94
CA GLU A 61 4.64 20.15 -8.06
C GLU A 61 3.77 21.40 -8.15
N SER A 62 2.64 21.30 -8.86
CA SER A 62 1.67 22.38 -8.99
C SER A 62 0.76 22.53 -7.76
N ASN A 63 0.68 21.49 -6.91
CA ASN A 63 -0.22 21.41 -5.75
C ASN A 63 0.53 20.82 -4.54
N PRO A 64 1.49 21.53 -3.95
CA PRO A 64 2.40 20.98 -2.94
C PRO A 64 1.71 20.53 -1.64
N GLU A 65 0.52 21.03 -1.34
CA GLU A 65 -0.27 20.66 -0.17
C GLU A 65 -1.21 19.45 -0.40
N SER A 66 -1.17 18.84 -1.59
CA SER A 66 -2.07 17.73 -1.93
C SER A 66 -1.74 16.45 -1.18
N THR A 67 -2.75 15.82 -0.62
CA THR A 67 -2.65 14.51 0.06
C THR A 67 -2.94 13.37 -0.92
N VAL A 68 -2.12 12.31 -0.91
CA VAL A 68 -2.28 11.13 -1.76
C VAL A 68 -2.81 9.95 -0.94
N ILE A 69 -3.96 9.43 -1.28
CA ILE A 69 -4.61 8.32 -0.56
C ILE A 69 -5.23 7.31 -1.54
N GLN A 70 -5.33 6.05 -1.10
CA GLN A 70 -5.83 4.94 -1.91
C GLN A 70 -7.14 4.40 -1.38
N ILE A 71 -8.21 5.17 -1.30
CA ILE A 71 -9.53 4.64 -0.90
C ILE A 71 -10.66 5.55 -1.38
N ILE A 72 -11.81 4.99 -1.65
CA ILE A 72 -12.81 5.63 -2.46
C ILE A 72 -14.21 5.67 -1.83
N ASN A 73 -15.16 5.57 -2.46
CA ASN A 73 -16.63 5.72 -2.34
C ASN A 73 -17.27 5.71 -0.95
N LEU A 74 -16.89 4.84 -0.03
CA LEU A 74 -17.47 4.81 1.32
C LEU A 74 -17.11 6.06 2.12
N LEU A 75 -15.88 6.53 1.95
CA LEU A 75 -15.39 7.74 2.63
C LEU A 75 -16.13 8.98 2.16
N ASP A 76 -16.45 9.05 0.87
CA ASP A 76 -17.22 10.15 0.32
C ASP A 76 -18.63 10.25 0.94
N LYS A 77 -19.27 9.10 1.16
CA LYS A 77 -20.57 9.04 1.84
C LYS A 77 -20.49 9.42 3.32
N VAL A 78 -19.44 8.97 4.02
CA VAL A 78 -19.25 9.23 5.45
C VAL A 78 -18.84 10.67 5.71
N LEU A 79 -17.93 11.20 4.90
CA LEU A 79 -17.37 12.55 5.08
C LEU A 79 -18.26 13.65 4.50
N GLY A 80 -18.96 13.35 3.43
CA GLY A 80 -19.65 14.32 2.59
C GLY A 80 -18.71 14.94 1.54
N SER A 81 -19.30 15.57 0.53
CA SER A 81 -18.59 16.02 -0.68
C SER A 81 -17.45 16.96 -0.43
N LYS A 82 -17.65 17.94 0.45
CA LYS A 82 -16.69 19.02 0.72
C LYS A 82 -15.46 18.49 1.41
N ASP A 83 -15.66 17.73 2.50
CA ASP A 83 -14.58 17.16 3.29
C ASP A 83 -13.81 16.11 2.47
N PHE A 84 -14.52 15.29 1.69
CA PHE A 84 -13.89 14.31 0.80
C PHE A 84 -12.93 14.97 -0.21
N SER A 85 -13.39 15.98 -0.96
CA SER A 85 -12.57 16.65 -1.97
C SER A 85 -11.38 17.40 -1.37
N SER A 86 -11.53 17.91 -0.16
CA SER A 86 -10.44 18.57 0.57
C SER A 86 -9.38 17.60 1.06
N LEU A 87 -9.79 16.42 1.53
CA LEU A 87 -8.90 15.40 2.08
C LEU A 87 -8.23 14.54 1.01
N PHE A 88 -8.93 14.31 -0.10
CA PHE A 88 -8.53 13.40 -1.17
C PHE A 88 -8.50 14.08 -2.55
N PRO A 89 -7.74 15.18 -2.71
CA PRO A 89 -7.63 15.85 -4.01
C PRO A 89 -6.98 14.95 -5.07
N VAL A 90 -6.20 13.95 -4.61
CA VAL A 90 -5.49 12.99 -5.46
C VAL A 90 -5.59 11.59 -4.89
N ILE A 91 -5.82 10.62 -5.77
CA ILE A 91 -5.76 9.19 -5.46
C ILE A 91 -4.71 8.55 -6.38
N LEU A 92 -3.69 7.93 -5.77
CA LEU A 92 -2.69 7.14 -6.48
C LEU A 92 -2.98 5.65 -6.29
N THR A 93 -3.22 4.94 -7.40
CA THR A 93 -3.59 3.53 -7.37
C THR A 93 -2.56 2.65 -8.12
N ASP A 94 -2.64 1.34 -7.94
CA ASP A 94 -1.99 0.38 -8.81
C ASP A 94 -2.84 0.13 -10.06
N ASN A 95 -2.40 -0.84 -10.89
CA ASN A 95 -3.10 -1.23 -12.11
C ASN A 95 -4.14 -2.34 -11.84
N GLY A 96 -4.80 -2.33 -10.68
CA GLY A 96 -5.85 -3.27 -10.34
C GLY A 96 -7.08 -3.08 -11.22
N SER A 97 -7.81 -4.16 -11.51
CA SER A 97 -9.04 -4.10 -12.34
C SER A 97 -10.14 -3.24 -11.70
N GLU A 98 -10.13 -3.11 -10.37
CA GLU A 98 -11.02 -2.26 -9.58
C GLU A 98 -10.89 -0.77 -9.90
N PHE A 99 -9.75 -0.35 -10.46
CA PHE A 99 -9.48 1.04 -10.86
C PHE A 99 -9.60 1.27 -12.37
N SER A 100 -10.20 0.35 -13.12
CA SER A 100 -10.33 0.45 -14.59
C SER A 100 -11.25 1.58 -15.05
N ASN A 101 -12.11 2.09 -14.17
CA ASN A 101 -12.99 3.23 -14.48
C ASN A 101 -12.66 4.46 -13.63
N PRO A 102 -11.59 5.22 -13.95
CA PRO A 102 -11.19 6.41 -13.19
C PRO A 102 -12.27 7.50 -13.21
N LYS A 103 -13.01 7.63 -14.32
CA LYS A 103 -14.08 8.64 -14.44
C LYS A 103 -15.18 8.46 -13.41
N ALA A 104 -15.57 7.22 -13.09
CA ALA A 104 -16.58 6.94 -12.07
C ALA A 104 -16.06 7.25 -10.65
N ILE A 105 -14.74 7.14 -10.46
CA ILE A 105 -14.10 7.51 -9.20
C ILE A 105 -14.00 9.03 -9.05
N GLU A 106 -13.63 9.74 -10.12
CA GLU A 106 -13.41 11.18 -10.13
C GLU A 106 -14.71 11.98 -10.10
N LYS A 107 -15.74 11.49 -10.76
CA LYS A 107 -17.02 12.24 -10.90
C LYS A 107 -18.04 11.73 -9.87
N ARG A 108 -18.95 12.64 -9.53
CA ARG A 108 -20.24 12.33 -8.93
C ARG A 108 -21.34 12.56 -9.96
N ASP A 109 -22.39 11.77 -9.88
CA ASP A 109 -23.52 11.87 -10.80
C ASP A 109 -24.25 13.23 -10.72
N ALA A 110 -24.09 13.97 -9.62
CA ALA A 110 -24.84 15.22 -9.37
C ALA A 110 -23.99 16.50 -9.45
N ILE A 111 -22.68 16.43 -9.68
CA ILE A 111 -21.78 17.60 -9.61
C ILE A 111 -20.89 17.66 -10.85
N PRO A 112 -20.84 18.80 -11.58
CA PRO A 112 -20.07 18.93 -12.83
C PRO A 112 -18.54 18.93 -12.62
N CYS A 113 -18.05 19.12 -11.40
CA CYS A 113 -16.61 19.12 -11.10
C CYS A 113 -16.13 17.77 -10.59
N ASN A 114 -14.86 17.47 -10.80
CA ASN A 114 -14.22 16.28 -10.24
C ASN A 114 -14.11 16.43 -8.71
N ARG A 115 -14.43 15.34 -8.00
CA ARG A 115 -14.23 15.24 -6.54
C ARG A 115 -12.80 14.88 -6.17
N THR A 116 -12.04 14.30 -7.09
CA THR A 116 -10.65 13.86 -6.92
C THR A 116 -10.00 13.68 -8.29
N ASN A 117 -8.69 13.48 -8.33
CA ASN A 117 -7.93 13.12 -9.53
C ASN A 117 -7.28 11.77 -9.33
N VAL A 118 -7.42 10.84 -10.27
CA VAL A 118 -6.90 9.48 -10.18
C VAL A 118 -5.66 9.34 -11.06
N PHE A 119 -4.57 8.83 -10.45
CA PHE A 119 -3.32 8.51 -11.13
C PHE A 119 -2.93 7.05 -10.89
N TYR A 120 -2.11 6.49 -11.76
CA TYR A 120 -1.67 5.10 -11.70
C TYR A 120 -0.17 4.99 -11.53
N CYS A 121 0.25 4.10 -10.64
CA CYS A 121 1.65 3.72 -10.52
C CYS A 121 2.13 2.99 -11.77
N ASP A 122 3.42 3.06 -12.03
CA ASP A 122 4.05 2.26 -13.05
C ASP A 122 4.04 0.77 -12.65
N PRO A 123 3.93 -0.14 -13.62
CA PRO A 123 4.02 -1.56 -13.34
C PRO A 123 5.33 -1.93 -12.67
N SER A 124 5.27 -2.77 -11.65
CA SER A 124 6.45 -3.25 -10.91
C SER A 124 7.29 -2.15 -10.23
N ALA A 125 6.68 -1.00 -9.92
CA ALA A 125 7.31 0.11 -9.21
C ALA A 125 6.78 0.29 -7.77
N PRO A 126 7.05 -0.64 -6.83
CA PRO A 126 6.49 -0.60 -5.47
C PRO A 126 6.96 0.63 -4.68
N TYR A 127 8.13 1.18 -4.99
CA TYR A 127 8.67 2.39 -4.33
C TYR A 127 7.75 3.61 -4.47
N GLN A 128 6.92 3.67 -5.51
CA GLN A 128 5.96 4.75 -5.73
C GLN A 128 4.83 4.78 -4.68
N LYS A 129 4.63 3.66 -3.96
CA LYS A 129 3.62 3.48 -2.91
C LYS A 129 4.24 3.06 -1.56
N GLY A 130 5.47 3.44 -1.30
CA GLY A 130 6.20 2.99 -0.11
C GLY A 130 5.49 3.26 1.23
N ALA A 131 4.65 4.30 1.33
CA ALA A 131 3.85 4.56 2.53
C ALA A 131 2.79 3.46 2.78
N CYS A 132 2.21 2.88 1.71
CA CYS A 132 1.27 1.78 1.81
C CYS A 132 1.94 0.49 2.27
N GLU A 133 3.16 0.23 1.81
CA GLU A 133 3.93 -0.95 2.21
C GLU A 133 4.23 -0.95 3.71
N VAL A 134 4.57 0.20 4.28
CA VAL A 134 4.76 0.34 5.74
C VAL A 134 3.46 0.02 6.50
N ASN A 135 2.31 0.48 6.00
CA ASN A 135 1.02 0.14 6.60
C ASN A 135 0.72 -1.36 6.50
N HIS A 136 1.00 -1.98 5.37
CA HIS A 136 0.84 -3.43 5.19
C HIS A 136 1.76 -4.21 6.15
N GLU A 137 2.98 -3.74 6.39
CA GLU A 137 3.87 -4.35 7.36
C GLU A 137 3.27 -4.30 8.79
N LEU A 138 2.73 -3.15 9.21
CA LEU A 138 2.09 -3.02 10.51
C LEU A 138 0.85 -3.91 10.66
N ILE A 139 0.02 -4.00 9.61
CA ILE A 139 -1.11 -4.94 9.56
C ILE A 139 -0.61 -6.38 9.71
N ARG A 140 0.47 -6.78 9.01
CA ARG A 140 1.04 -8.13 9.09
C ARG A 140 1.66 -8.47 10.43
N ARG A 141 2.01 -7.50 11.26
CA ARG A 141 2.43 -7.74 12.65
C ARG A 141 1.26 -8.21 13.52
N ILE A 142 0.05 -7.75 13.22
CA ILE A 142 -1.18 -8.13 13.94
C ILE A 142 -1.84 -9.34 13.29
N LEU A 143 -1.90 -9.36 11.96
CA LEU A 143 -2.44 -10.43 11.12
C LEU A 143 -1.31 -11.03 10.26
N PRO A 144 -0.61 -12.06 10.73
CA PRO A 144 0.47 -12.71 9.98
C PRO A 144 0.00 -13.24 8.62
N LYS A 145 0.96 -13.44 7.70
CA LYS A 145 0.68 -14.01 6.38
C LYS A 145 -0.02 -15.38 6.53
N GLY A 146 -1.13 -15.55 5.81
CA GLY A 146 -1.96 -16.77 5.89
C GLY A 146 -3.09 -16.71 6.92
N SER A 147 -3.21 -15.61 7.70
CA SER A 147 -4.40 -15.39 8.53
C SER A 147 -5.61 -15.13 7.63
N SER A 148 -6.75 -15.77 7.93
CA SER A 148 -8.02 -15.41 7.31
C SER A 148 -8.52 -14.06 7.85
N PHE A 149 -9.21 -13.33 6.99
CA PHE A 149 -9.93 -12.11 7.36
C PHE A 149 -11.42 -12.37 7.60
N ASP A 150 -11.90 -13.59 7.29
CA ASP A 150 -13.33 -13.93 7.29
C ASP A 150 -13.95 -13.87 8.70
N ASP A 151 -13.14 -14.15 9.74
CA ASP A 151 -13.57 -14.15 11.13
C ASP A 151 -13.48 -12.76 11.81
N LEU A 152 -13.00 -11.73 11.06
CA LEU A 152 -12.84 -10.39 11.59
C LEU A 152 -14.17 -9.63 11.55
N THR A 153 -14.55 -9.10 12.67
CA THR A 153 -15.66 -8.14 12.75
C THR A 153 -15.19 -6.72 12.42
N GLN A 154 -16.13 -5.84 12.06
CA GLN A 154 -15.81 -4.42 11.86
C GLN A 154 -15.18 -3.79 13.11
N LYS A 155 -15.54 -4.24 14.31
CA LYS A 155 -14.94 -3.79 15.57
C LYS A 155 -13.48 -4.19 15.69
N ASP A 156 -13.11 -5.40 15.24
CA ASP A 156 -11.73 -5.87 15.24
C ASP A 156 -10.87 -5.05 14.26
N ILE A 157 -11.44 -4.68 13.10
CA ILE A 157 -10.77 -3.81 12.12
C ILE A 157 -10.55 -2.41 12.69
N PHE A 158 -11.54 -1.78 13.31
CA PHE A 158 -11.39 -0.49 13.98
C PHE A 158 -10.33 -0.54 15.07
N LEU A 159 -10.40 -1.54 15.96
CA LEU A 159 -9.40 -1.73 17.01
C LEU A 159 -7.99 -1.82 16.46
N MET A 160 -7.79 -2.65 15.43
CA MET A 160 -6.48 -2.79 14.77
C MET A 160 -5.99 -1.46 14.17
N MET A 161 -6.86 -0.74 13.47
CA MET A 161 -6.50 0.52 12.82
C MET A 161 -6.24 1.64 13.84
N ASP A 162 -6.98 1.68 14.95
CA ASP A 162 -6.73 2.63 16.04
C ASP A 162 -5.32 2.46 16.63
N HIS A 163 -4.88 1.22 16.87
CA HIS A 163 -3.52 0.92 17.32
C HIS A 163 -2.47 1.30 16.27
N ILE A 164 -2.69 0.99 15.00
CA ILE A 164 -1.76 1.33 13.90
C ILE A 164 -1.67 2.84 13.70
N ASN A 165 -2.78 3.56 13.75
CA ASN A 165 -2.84 5.00 13.54
C ASN A 165 -2.32 5.80 14.75
N SER A 166 -2.34 5.22 15.94
CA SER A 166 -1.76 5.82 17.15
C SER A 166 -0.26 5.53 17.30
N TYR A 167 0.30 4.59 16.52
CA TYR A 167 1.72 4.25 16.58
C TYR A 167 2.59 5.37 16.00
N LYS A 168 3.54 5.90 16.81
CA LYS A 168 4.47 6.97 16.41
C LYS A 168 5.42 6.52 15.32
N ARG A 169 5.68 7.39 14.33
CA ARG A 169 6.52 7.10 13.16
C ARG A 169 7.65 8.13 13.03
N LYS A 170 8.86 7.64 12.83
CA LYS A 170 10.04 8.52 12.61
C LYS A 170 9.84 9.48 11.43
N LYS A 171 9.24 9.01 10.33
CA LYS A 171 8.94 9.84 9.15
C LYS A 171 7.91 10.95 9.40
N LEU A 172 7.17 10.90 10.51
CA LEU A 172 6.24 11.93 10.95
C LEU A 172 6.79 12.72 12.15
N ASN A 173 8.10 12.88 12.24
CA ASN A 173 8.79 13.56 13.34
C ASN A 173 8.39 12.99 14.71
N ASN A 174 8.33 11.66 14.82
CA ASN A 174 7.89 10.91 16.01
C ASN A 174 6.44 11.19 16.45
N ARG A 175 5.62 11.73 15.56
CA ARG A 175 4.16 11.81 15.77
C ARG A 175 3.48 10.57 15.22
N SER A 176 2.28 10.29 15.70
CA SER A 176 1.41 9.28 15.13
C SER A 176 0.65 9.84 13.91
N PRO A 177 0.17 8.97 13.00
CA PRO A 177 -0.77 9.38 11.95
C PRO A 177 -2.00 10.08 12.51
N TYR A 178 -2.56 9.59 13.63
CA TYR A 178 -3.70 10.22 14.30
C TYR A 178 -3.38 11.67 14.72
N GLU A 179 -2.28 11.89 15.46
CA GLU A 179 -1.85 13.23 15.88
C GLU A 179 -1.58 14.16 14.71
N THR A 180 -0.92 13.64 13.65
CA THR A 180 -0.61 14.42 12.45
C THR A 180 -1.88 14.83 11.72
N PHE A 181 -2.80 13.88 11.53
CA PHE A 181 -4.06 14.16 10.86
C PHE A 181 -4.95 15.12 11.65
N SER A 182 -5.07 14.94 12.96
CA SER A 182 -5.88 15.85 13.81
C SER A 182 -5.34 17.27 13.80
N PHE A 183 -4.01 17.45 13.70
CA PHE A 183 -3.37 18.75 13.60
C PHE A 183 -3.75 19.49 12.29
N TYR A 184 -3.76 18.79 11.15
CA TYR A 184 -4.04 19.40 9.85
C TYR A 184 -5.53 19.54 9.53
N TYR A 185 -6.35 18.59 9.93
CA TYR A 185 -7.74 18.46 9.48
C TYR A 185 -8.78 18.49 10.62
N GLY A 186 -8.32 18.51 11.86
CA GLY A 186 -9.19 18.50 13.04
C GLY A 186 -9.64 17.09 13.45
N GLU A 187 -10.13 16.99 14.68
CA GLU A 187 -10.59 15.71 15.25
C GLU A 187 -11.98 15.29 14.79
N ASP A 188 -12.79 16.25 14.33
CA ASP A 188 -14.19 15.94 13.96
C ASP A 188 -14.28 15.01 12.75
N ILE A 189 -13.33 15.14 11.82
CA ILE A 189 -13.19 14.22 10.68
C ILE A 189 -12.79 12.82 11.15
N LEU A 190 -11.86 12.71 12.10
CA LEU A 190 -11.46 11.43 12.68
C LEU A 190 -12.63 10.75 13.42
N LYS A 191 -13.45 11.52 14.12
CA LYS A 191 -14.69 11.02 14.75
C LYS A 191 -15.67 10.49 13.72
N LYS A 192 -15.89 11.22 12.60
CA LYS A 192 -16.73 10.74 11.49
C LYS A 192 -16.22 9.42 10.91
N LEU A 193 -14.89 9.24 10.84
CA LEU A 193 -14.24 8.01 10.38
C LEU A 193 -14.24 6.89 11.43
N GLY A 194 -14.72 7.14 12.65
CA GLY A 194 -14.72 6.18 13.73
C GLY A 194 -13.37 5.91 14.37
N CYS A 195 -12.36 6.74 14.06
CA CYS A 195 -10.99 6.59 14.58
C CYS A 195 -10.89 7.08 16.03
N LYS A 196 -10.21 6.32 16.88
CA LYS A 196 -9.98 6.64 18.29
C LYS A 196 -8.47 6.65 18.59
N PRO A 197 -7.98 7.60 19.40
CA PRO A 197 -6.60 7.58 19.84
C PRO A 197 -6.38 6.47 20.88
N VAL A 198 -5.23 5.82 20.81
CA VAL A 198 -4.75 4.85 21.80
C VAL A 198 -3.50 5.43 22.46
N ALA A 199 -3.49 5.44 23.81
CA ALA A 199 -2.34 5.90 24.58
C ALA A 199 -1.08 5.06 24.24
N ALA A 200 0.09 5.70 24.21
CA ALA A 200 1.31 5.08 23.70
C ALA A 200 1.69 3.79 24.43
N GLU A 201 1.47 3.74 25.74
CA GLU A 201 1.70 2.57 26.61
C GLU A 201 0.76 1.38 26.32
N ASN A 202 -0.40 1.66 25.73
CA ASN A 202 -1.42 0.66 25.44
C ASN A 202 -1.34 0.12 23.98
N ILE A 203 -0.42 0.65 23.16
CA ILE A 203 -0.32 0.22 21.76
C ILE A 203 0.19 -1.21 21.65
N ILE A 204 -0.60 -2.07 21.01
CA ILE A 204 -0.28 -3.48 20.77
C ILE A 204 -0.25 -3.72 19.26
N LEU A 205 0.92 -4.05 18.71
CA LEU A 205 1.10 -4.45 17.30
C LEU A 205 1.53 -5.92 17.23
N LYS A 206 0.73 -6.80 17.80
CA LYS A 206 0.95 -8.25 17.85
C LYS A 206 -0.37 -8.99 17.66
N PRO A 207 -0.35 -10.29 17.25
CA PRO A 207 -1.56 -11.08 17.05
C PRO A 207 -2.48 -11.19 18.28
N LYS A 208 -1.94 -11.02 19.49
CA LYS A 208 -2.73 -11.03 20.72
C LYS A 208 -3.78 -9.91 20.81
N LEU A 209 -3.67 -8.85 20.00
CA LEU A 209 -4.63 -7.74 19.98
C LEU A 209 -6.04 -8.22 19.60
N LEU A 210 -6.13 -9.14 18.62
CA LEU A 210 -7.37 -9.64 18.05
C LEU A 210 -7.74 -11.05 18.56
N LYS A 211 -6.90 -11.66 19.41
CA LYS A 211 -7.25 -12.94 20.05
C LYS A 211 -8.26 -12.67 21.15
N LYS A 212 -9.43 -13.24 20.98
CA LYS A 212 -10.45 -13.38 22.01
C LYS A 212 -10.06 -14.48 22.97
#